data_f65a906236c241530a5bb838abeddb12
#
_entry.id   f65a906236c241530a5bb838abeddb12
#
_cell.length_a   1.000
_cell.length_b   1.000
_cell.length_c   1.000
_cell.angle_alpha   90.00
_cell.angle_beta   90.00
_cell.angle_gamma   90.00
#
_symmetry.space_group_name_H-M   'P 1'
#
loop_
_entity.id
_entity.type
_entity.pdbx_description
1 polymer ?
#
loop_
_entity_poly.entity_id
_entity_poly.type
_entity_poly.pdbx_seq_one_letter_code
_entity_poly.pdbx_strand_id
1 'polypeptide(L)'
;MLRHLWAFVVAVLQSWGVLTTGGFVVAFIGLWEHLSARPIAGWPLWIAVALSLLSACFSAWRKERLTVETLNGQIEPQQRRKEVRDHLSRLLKAKDKFVEWLTDPHQVLTVGNIDQWEEETRKYLRENLSEADEILFMDTTGVPRPPIYKWEERRAEQLERLHYRSHQLRKILDGLSGAP
;
A
#
# COMPACT_ATOMS: atom_id res chain seq x y z
N MET A 1 -8.60 20.76 -16.48
CA MET A 1 -9.13 20.15 -17.69
C MET A 1 -8.11 20.00 -18.80
N LEU A 2 -7.33 21.02 -19.19
CA LEU A 2 -6.33 20.91 -20.27
C LEU A 2 -5.27 19.80 -20.06
N ARG A 3 -4.83 19.55 -18.83
CA ARG A 3 -3.83 18.50 -18.51
C ARG A 3 -4.34 17.08 -18.82
N HIS A 4 -5.60 16.83 -18.57
CA HIS A 4 -6.22 15.52 -18.86
C HIS A 4 -6.43 15.32 -20.37
N LEU A 5 -6.75 16.40 -21.08
CA LEU A 5 -6.89 16.38 -22.52
C LEU A 5 -5.53 16.13 -23.21
N TRP A 6 -4.46 16.74 -22.70
CA TRP A 6 -3.09 16.51 -23.20
C TRP A 6 -2.61 15.08 -22.92
N ALA A 7 -2.85 14.55 -21.72
CA ALA A 7 -2.53 13.16 -21.39
C ALA A 7 -3.27 12.16 -22.29
N PHE A 8 -4.54 12.44 -22.59
CA PHE A 8 -5.34 11.64 -23.55
C PHE A 8 -4.76 11.68 -24.96
N VAL A 9 -4.41 12.86 -25.46
CA VAL A 9 -3.78 13.02 -26.79
C VAL A 9 -2.45 12.27 -26.86
N VAL A 10 -1.61 12.35 -25.81
CA VAL A 10 -0.34 11.62 -25.76
C VAL A 10 -0.57 10.11 -25.72
N ALA A 11 -1.55 9.61 -24.95
CA ALA A 11 -1.90 8.19 -24.91
C ALA A 11 -2.41 7.66 -26.26
N VAL A 12 -3.20 8.45 -26.98
CA VAL A 12 -3.65 8.11 -28.35
C VAL A 12 -2.49 8.09 -29.32
N LEU A 13 -1.56 9.05 -29.23
CA LEU A 13 -0.36 9.09 -30.08
C LEU A 13 0.62 7.95 -29.76
N GLN A 14 0.70 7.50 -28.49
CA GLN A 14 1.53 6.36 -28.11
C GLN A 14 0.94 5.00 -28.57
N SER A 15 -0.33 4.93 -28.91
CA SER A 15 -0.93 3.72 -29.49
C SER A 15 -0.72 3.62 -31.01
N TRP A 16 0.51 3.94 -31.47
CA TRP A 16 0.88 3.92 -32.90
C TRP A 16 0.51 2.61 -33.62
N GLY A 17 0.50 1.48 -32.92
CA GLY A 17 0.09 0.19 -33.48
C GLY A 17 -1.36 0.16 -33.99
N VAL A 18 -2.26 0.96 -33.41
CA VAL A 18 -3.67 1.04 -33.84
C VAL A 18 -3.83 2.09 -34.95
N LEU A 19 -3.04 3.16 -34.90
CA LEU A 19 -3.01 4.18 -35.96
C LEU A 19 -2.41 3.60 -37.25
N THR A 20 -1.38 2.76 -37.15
CA THR A 20 -0.80 2.07 -38.33
C THR A 20 -1.80 1.09 -38.95
N THR A 21 -2.59 0.35 -38.13
CA THR A 21 -3.61 -0.57 -38.67
C THR A 21 -4.75 0.21 -39.35
N GLY A 22 -5.22 1.31 -38.76
CA GLY A 22 -6.23 2.18 -39.36
C GLY A 22 -5.72 2.86 -40.62
N GLY A 23 -4.46 3.34 -40.63
CA GLY A 23 -3.81 3.92 -41.79
C GLY A 23 -3.63 2.91 -42.93
N PHE A 24 -3.30 1.64 -42.62
CA PHE A 24 -3.21 0.57 -43.61
C PHE A 24 -4.57 0.29 -44.29
N VAL A 25 -5.66 0.27 -43.54
CA VAL A 25 -7.00 0.05 -44.08
C VAL A 25 -7.39 1.19 -45.06
N VAL A 26 -7.11 2.43 -44.64
CA VAL A 26 -7.39 3.62 -45.50
C VAL A 26 -6.51 3.61 -46.76
N ALA A 27 -5.22 3.30 -46.62
CA ALA A 27 -4.29 3.19 -47.75
C ALA A 27 -4.67 2.04 -48.69
N PHE A 28 -5.10 0.90 -48.13
CA PHE A 28 -5.54 -0.25 -48.94
C PHE A 28 -6.83 0.05 -49.72
N ILE A 29 -7.77 0.74 -49.11
CA ILE A 29 -9.01 1.16 -49.80
C ILE A 29 -8.66 2.16 -50.92
N GLY A 30 -7.80 3.15 -50.68
CA GLY A 30 -7.36 4.11 -51.69
C GLY A 30 -6.62 3.48 -52.86
N LEU A 31 -5.75 2.48 -52.55
CA LEU A 31 -5.04 1.71 -53.60
C LEU A 31 -6.02 0.85 -54.42
N TRP A 32 -7.00 0.23 -53.79
CA TRP A 32 -8.05 -0.58 -54.46
C TRP A 32 -8.92 0.29 -55.34
N GLU A 33 -9.29 1.49 -54.92
CA GLU A 33 -10.05 2.45 -55.70
C GLU A 33 -9.30 2.89 -56.96
N HIS A 34 -7.96 3.10 -56.81
CA HIS A 34 -7.08 3.45 -57.95
C HIS A 34 -6.91 2.29 -58.93
N LEU A 35 -6.80 1.05 -58.45
CA LEU A 35 -6.63 -0.12 -59.30
C LEU A 35 -7.93 -0.60 -59.97
N SER A 36 -9.06 -0.42 -59.33
CA SER A 36 -10.34 -0.97 -59.78
C SER A 36 -11.11 -0.04 -60.73
N ALA A 37 -10.66 1.20 -60.92
CA ALA A 37 -11.29 2.25 -61.73
C ALA A 37 -12.79 2.46 -61.43
N ARG A 38 -13.27 2.00 -60.27
CA ARG A 38 -14.64 2.15 -59.80
C ARG A 38 -14.63 2.94 -58.51
N PRO A 39 -15.33 4.10 -58.44
CA PRO A 39 -15.40 4.84 -57.20
C PRO A 39 -16.21 4.03 -56.15
N ILE A 40 -15.53 3.69 -55.06
CA ILE A 40 -16.23 3.13 -53.88
C ILE A 40 -17.12 4.25 -53.36
N ALA A 41 -18.42 4.01 -53.22
CA ALA A 41 -19.31 4.98 -52.61
C ALA A 41 -18.70 5.44 -51.27
N GLY A 42 -18.54 6.77 -51.07
CA GLY A 42 -17.72 7.33 -49.97
C GLY A 42 -18.16 6.94 -48.54
N TRP A 43 -19.40 6.41 -48.39
CA TRP A 43 -19.91 6.00 -47.10
C TRP A 43 -19.19 4.80 -46.43
N PRO A 44 -18.73 3.74 -47.15
CA PRO A 44 -17.99 2.64 -46.49
C PRO A 44 -16.64 3.08 -45.93
N LEU A 45 -15.98 4.05 -46.58
CA LEU A 45 -14.71 4.62 -46.11
C LEU A 45 -14.91 5.34 -44.77
N TRP A 46 -15.95 6.12 -44.63
CA TRP A 46 -16.26 6.82 -43.39
C TRP A 46 -16.58 5.85 -42.24
N ILE A 47 -17.28 4.75 -42.52
CA ILE A 47 -17.51 3.68 -41.52
C ILE A 47 -16.20 3.04 -41.11
N ALA A 48 -15.30 2.70 -42.03
CA ALA A 48 -14.01 2.10 -41.71
C ALA A 48 -13.16 3.03 -40.82
N VAL A 49 -13.13 4.34 -41.15
CA VAL A 49 -12.44 5.35 -40.33
C VAL A 49 -13.05 5.45 -38.93
N ALA A 50 -14.39 5.52 -38.84
CA ALA A 50 -15.09 5.60 -37.57
C ALA A 50 -14.84 4.36 -36.68
N LEU A 51 -14.89 3.16 -37.27
CA LEU A 51 -14.59 1.90 -36.53
C LEU A 51 -13.13 1.83 -36.06
N SER A 52 -12.19 2.30 -36.89
CA SER A 52 -10.76 2.38 -36.52
C SER A 52 -10.53 3.33 -35.35
N LEU A 53 -11.16 4.50 -35.37
CA LEU A 53 -11.12 5.49 -34.28
C LEU A 53 -11.73 4.93 -32.97
N LEU A 54 -12.91 4.30 -33.07
CA LEU A 54 -13.56 3.67 -31.93
C LEU A 54 -12.69 2.56 -31.32
N SER A 55 -12.10 1.74 -32.16
CA SER A 55 -11.18 0.68 -31.71
C SER A 55 -9.93 1.24 -31.02
N ALA A 56 -9.36 2.33 -31.55
CA ALA A 56 -8.24 3.05 -30.93
C ALA A 56 -8.62 3.63 -29.58
N CYS A 57 -9.75 4.31 -29.48
CA CYS A 57 -10.26 4.87 -28.24
C CYS A 57 -10.54 3.77 -27.21
N PHE A 58 -11.15 2.67 -27.61
CA PHE A 58 -11.43 1.54 -26.73
C PHE A 58 -10.15 0.87 -26.22
N SER A 59 -9.15 0.68 -27.06
CA SER A 59 -7.86 0.09 -26.65
C SER A 59 -7.09 1.01 -25.70
N ALA A 60 -7.10 2.33 -25.91
CA ALA A 60 -6.50 3.30 -25.01
C ALA A 60 -7.21 3.30 -23.64
N TRP A 61 -8.55 3.33 -23.66
CA TRP A 61 -9.35 3.27 -22.43
C TRP A 61 -9.12 1.98 -21.64
N ARG A 62 -9.06 0.83 -22.33
CA ARG A 62 -8.79 -0.46 -21.68
C ARG A 62 -7.40 -0.51 -21.03
N LYS A 63 -6.38 0.03 -21.70
CA LYS A 63 -5.02 0.14 -21.13
C LYS A 63 -5.00 1.01 -19.87
N GLU A 64 -5.64 2.17 -19.93
CA GLU A 64 -5.69 3.09 -18.79
C GLU A 64 -6.42 2.46 -17.60
N ARG A 65 -7.54 1.78 -17.84
CA ARG A 65 -8.29 1.07 -16.80
C ARG A 65 -7.46 -0.02 -16.12
N LEU A 66 -6.74 -0.86 -16.90
CA LEU A 66 -5.86 -1.89 -16.36
C LEU A 66 -4.71 -1.29 -15.54
N THR A 67 -4.17 -0.15 -15.96
CA THR A 67 -3.11 0.55 -15.21
C THR A 67 -3.66 1.09 -13.88
N VAL A 68 -4.86 1.66 -13.86
CA VAL A 68 -5.52 2.13 -12.64
C VAL A 68 -5.84 0.98 -11.69
N GLU A 69 -6.33 -0.14 -12.20
CA GLU A 69 -6.62 -1.33 -11.38
C GLU A 69 -5.34 -1.92 -10.76
N THR A 70 -4.24 -1.98 -11.52
CA THR A 70 -2.95 -2.45 -11.00
C THR A 70 -2.35 -1.49 -9.97
N LEU A 71 -2.44 -0.18 -10.18
CA LEU A 71 -2.00 0.83 -9.23
C LEU A 71 -2.83 0.80 -7.94
N ASN A 72 -4.15 0.72 -8.04
CA ASN A 72 -5.02 0.60 -6.88
C ASN A 72 -4.73 -0.69 -6.08
N GLY A 73 -4.50 -1.80 -6.76
CA GLY A 73 -4.11 -3.06 -6.12
C GLY A 73 -2.76 -3.00 -5.39
N GLN A 74 -1.87 -2.06 -5.75
CA GLN A 74 -0.60 -1.84 -5.06
C GLN A 74 -0.70 -0.80 -3.93
N ILE A 75 -1.56 0.20 -4.06
CA ILE A 75 -1.73 1.28 -3.09
C ILE A 75 -2.40 0.76 -1.81
N GLU A 76 -3.41 -0.08 -1.93
CA GLU A 76 -4.17 -0.61 -0.79
C GLU A 76 -3.30 -1.37 0.23
N PRO A 77 -2.45 -2.33 -0.17
CA PRO A 77 -1.58 -3.00 0.79
C PRO A 77 -0.51 -2.08 1.41
N GLN A 78 -0.02 -1.08 0.67
CA GLN A 78 0.94 -0.10 1.20
C GLN A 78 0.29 0.83 2.22
N GLN A 79 -0.93 1.31 1.97
CA GLN A 79 -1.69 2.12 2.92
C GLN A 79 -1.98 1.32 4.20
N ARG A 80 -2.43 0.08 4.08
CA ARG A 80 -2.68 -0.79 5.22
C ARG A 80 -1.41 -1.02 6.06
N ARG A 81 -0.26 -1.29 5.43
CA ARG A 81 1.03 -1.41 6.13
C ARG A 81 1.40 -0.13 6.87
N LYS A 82 1.19 1.03 6.26
CA LYS A 82 1.44 2.33 6.88
C LYS A 82 0.55 2.53 8.10
N GLU A 83 -0.74 2.26 8.00
CA GLU A 83 -1.70 2.38 9.10
C GLU A 83 -1.33 1.48 10.28
N VAL A 84 -0.96 0.22 10.00
CA VAL A 84 -0.48 -0.73 11.01
C VAL A 84 0.77 -0.19 11.70
N ARG A 85 1.75 0.26 10.93
CA ARG A 85 3.00 0.82 11.47
C ARG A 85 2.76 2.05 12.34
N ASP A 86 1.89 2.96 11.89
CA ASP A 86 1.56 4.18 12.62
C ASP A 86 0.81 3.86 13.93
N HIS A 87 -0.03 2.83 13.93
CA HIS A 87 -0.72 2.36 15.13
C HIS A 87 0.27 1.73 16.14
N LEU A 88 1.13 0.80 15.68
CA LEU A 88 2.15 0.19 16.53
C LEU A 88 3.14 1.22 17.11
N SER A 89 3.49 2.24 16.31
CA SER A 89 4.32 3.35 16.78
C SER A 89 3.65 4.15 17.90
N ARG A 90 2.33 4.33 17.85
CA ARG A 90 1.56 4.97 18.93
C ARG A 90 1.54 4.10 20.19
N LEU A 91 1.35 2.80 20.06
CA LEU A 91 1.43 1.85 21.18
C LEU A 91 2.82 1.85 21.82
N LEU A 92 3.88 1.91 21.00
CA LEU A 92 5.24 2.01 21.49
C LEU A 92 5.51 3.32 22.25
N LYS A 93 4.98 4.46 21.78
CA LYS A 93 5.05 5.75 22.49
C LYS A 93 4.26 5.77 23.80
N ALA A 94 3.14 5.06 23.85
CA ALA A 94 2.37 4.94 25.11
C ALA A 94 3.18 4.30 26.22
N LYS A 95 4.08 3.36 25.89
CA LYS A 95 5.04 2.76 26.83
C LYS A 95 5.88 3.82 27.56
N ASP A 96 6.32 4.88 26.87
CA ASP A 96 7.20 5.88 27.48
C ASP A 96 6.53 6.58 28.67
N LYS A 97 5.20 6.78 28.61
CA LYS A 97 4.40 7.28 29.74
C LYS A 97 4.37 6.29 30.92
N PHE A 98 4.30 4.98 30.63
CA PHE A 98 4.33 3.96 31.69
C PHE A 98 5.71 3.90 32.34
N VAL A 99 6.79 4.05 31.57
CA VAL A 99 8.14 4.14 32.13
C VAL A 99 8.27 5.37 33.03
N GLU A 100 7.78 6.52 32.62
CA GLU A 100 7.78 7.75 33.41
C GLU A 100 7.00 7.55 34.73
N TRP A 101 5.81 6.95 34.68
CA TRP A 101 5.03 6.64 35.89
C TRP A 101 5.72 5.62 36.81
N LEU A 102 6.37 4.61 36.24
CA LEU A 102 7.14 3.61 37.01
C LEU A 102 8.35 4.22 37.68
N THR A 103 8.94 5.26 37.08
CA THR A 103 10.14 5.93 37.60
C THR A 103 9.82 7.02 38.60
N ASP A 104 8.57 7.52 38.66
CA ASP A 104 8.14 8.51 39.64
C ASP A 104 7.71 7.81 40.95
N PRO A 105 8.42 8.01 42.09
CA PRO A 105 8.10 7.37 43.36
C PRO A 105 6.77 7.87 43.99
N HIS A 106 6.27 9.01 43.55
CA HIS A 106 5.03 9.63 44.09
C HIS A 106 3.77 9.19 43.35
N GLN A 107 3.90 8.50 42.21
CA GLN A 107 2.75 8.02 41.47
C GLN A 107 2.31 6.63 41.93
N VAL A 108 1.02 6.49 42.22
CA VAL A 108 0.41 5.20 42.51
C VAL A 108 0.16 4.47 41.19
N LEU A 109 0.91 3.43 40.97
CA LEU A 109 0.78 2.61 39.77
C LEU A 109 -0.46 1.76 39.82
N THR A 110 -1.35 1.98 38.85
CA THR A 110 -2.41 1.03 38.56
C THR A 110 -1.84 0.00 37.58
N VAL A 111 -1.42 -1.14 38.12
CA VAL A 111 -0.86 -2.29 37.31
C VAL A 111 -1.79 -2.65 36.15
N GLY A 112 -3.08 -2.46 36.31
CA GLY A 112 -4.09 -2.68 35.28
C GLY A 112 -3.87 -1.92 33.96
N ASN A 113 -3.18 -0.78 33.99
CA ASN A 113 -2.92 -0.02 32.75
C ASN A 113 -1.88 -0.67 31.86
N ILE A 114 -0.87 -1.33 32.44
CA ILE A 114 0.17 -2.07 31.69
C ILE A 114 -0.41 -3.36 31.13
N ASP A 115 -1.20 -4.07 31.93
CA ASP A 115 -1.88 -5.30 31.49
C ASP A 115 -2.87 -5.00 30.37
N GLN A 116 -3.61 -3.91 30.48
CA GLN A 116 -4.52 -3.46 29.40
C GLN A 116 -3.75 -3.12 28.13
N TRP A 117 -2.66 -2.37 28.21
CA TRP A 117 -1.82 -2.04 27.04
C TRP A 117 -1.23 -3.29 26.38
N GLU A 118 -0.78 -4.24 27.17
CA GLU A 118 -0.26 -5.51 26.65
C GLU A 118 -1.34 -6.31 25.93
N GLU A 119 -2.54 -6.41 26.51
CA GLU A 119 -3.65 -7.13 25.90
C GLU A 119 -4.17 -6.43 24.63
N GLU A 120 -4.29 -5.10 24.63
CA GLU A 120 -4.64 -4.31 23.45
C GLU A 120 -3.61 -4.51 22.34
N THR A 121 -2.32 -4.51 22.67
CA THR A 121 -1.24 -4.74 21.70
C THR A 121 -1.30 -6.15 21.13
N ARG A 122 -1.47 -7.17 21.96
CA ARG A 122 -1.63 -8.57 21.53
C ARG A 122 -2.79 -8.76 20.58
N LYS A 123 -3.95 -8.25 20.97
CA LYS A 123 -5.17 -8.30 20.16
C LYS A 123 -4.95 -7.62 18.81
N TYR A 124 -4.35 -6.45 18.81
CA TYR A 124 -4.07 -5.71 17.59
C TYR A 124 -3.12 -6.47 16.65
N LEU A 125 -2.05 -7.07 17.18
CA LEU A 125 -1.10 -7.88 16.39
C LEU A 125 -1.79 -9.07 15.75
N ARG A 126 -2.59 -9.81 16.50
CA ARG A 126 -3.35 -10.97 16.01
C ARG A 126 -4.34 -10.60 14.90
N GLU A 127 -5.07 -9.49 15.06
CA GLU A 127 -6.11 -9.06 14.11
C GLU A 127 -5.55 -8.43 12.84
N ASN A 128 -4.41 -7.75 12.89
CA ASN A 128 -3.91 -6.93 11.78
C ASN A 128 -2.61 -7.43 11.13
N LEU A 129 -1.87 -8.31 11.82
CA LEU A 129 -0.64 -8.92 11.32
C LEU A 129 -0.77 -10.44 11.30
N SER A 130 -0.22 -11.13 12.31
CA SER A 130 -0.27 -12.58 12.41
C SER A 130 -0.20 -13.08 13.85
N GLU A 131 -0.60 -14.34 14.06
CA GLU A 131 -0.39 -15.04 15.32
C GLU A 131 1.10 -15.18 15.67
N ALA A 132 1.95 -15.30 14.65
CA ALA A 132 3.40 -15.36 14.84
C ALA A 132 3.96 -14.05 15.42
N ASP A 133 3.43 -12.89 15.01
CA ASP A 133 3.82 -11.58 15.56
C ASP A 133 3.34 -11.41 17.00
N GLU A 134 2.16 -11.95 17.35
CA GLU A 134 1.70 -11.99 18.74
C GLU A 134 2.62 -12.86 19.61
N ILE A 135 2.99 -14.05 19.11
CA ILE A 135 3.92 -14.96 19.82
C ILE A 135 5.28 -14.26 19.98
N LEU A 136 5.80 -13.63 18.93
CA LEU A 136 7.05 -12.88 19.00
C LEU A 136 6.99 -11.74 20.03
N PHE A 137 5.89 -11.02 20.10
CA PHE A 137 5.66 -9.95 21.09
C PHE A 137 5.74 -10.49 22.53
N MET A 138 5.25 -11.71 22.76
CA MET A 138 5.27 -12.38 24.06
C MET A 138 6.60 -13.04 24.38
N ASP A 139 7.46 -13.26 23.39
CA ASP A 139 8.76 -13.90 23.57
C ASP A 139 9.75 -12.97 24.29
N THR A 140 10.43 -13.49 25.28
CA THR A 140 11.49 -12.79 26.03
C THR A 140 12.89 -13.25 25.64
N THR A 141 13.00 -14.21 24.72
CA THR A 141 14.27 -14.82 24.33
C THR A 141 15.15 -13.84 23.57
N GLY A 142 16.40 -13.75 23.96
CA GLY A 142 17.40 -12.92 23.29
C GLY A 142 17.28 -11.41 23.53
N VAL A 143 16.38 -10.97 24.41
CA VAL A 143 16.28 -9.56 24.80
C VAL A 143 17.24 -9.31 25.99
N PRO A 144 18.13 -8.31 25.88
CA PRO A 144 19.03 -7.97 26.98
C PRO A 144 18.23 -7.54 28.22
N ARG A 145 18.64 -8.00 29.37
CA ARG A 145 18.02 -7.62 30.64
C ARG A 145 18.27 -6.14 30.91
N PRO A 146 17.24 -5.34 31.23
CA PRO A 146 17.44 -3.93 31.57
C PRO A 146 18.24 -3.80 32.86
N PRO A 147 19.06 -2.78 33.02
CA PRO A 147 19.75 -2.52 34.30
C PRO A 147 18.69 -2.11 35.33
N ILE A 148 18.41 -3.03 36.27
CA ILE A 148 17.46 -2.81 37.35
C ILE A 148 18.25 -2.25 38.54
N TYR A 149 18.18 -0.93 38.75
CA TYR A 149 18.80 -0.31 39.91
C TYR A 149 17.77 -0.25 41.05
N LYS A 150 18.05 -0.89 42.18
CA LYS A 150 17.44 -0.72 43.54
C LYS A 150 15.97 -0.25 43.59
N TRP A 151 15.11 -0.78 42.73
CA TRP A 151 13.69 -0.49 42.72
C TRP A 151 12.94 -1.46 43.64
N GLU A 152 11.77 -1.08 44.13
CA GLU A 152 10.84 -2.03 44.71
C GLU A 152 10.64 -3.19 43.75
N GLU A 153 10.74 -4.43 44.26
CA GLU A 153 10.72 -5.67 43.45
C GLU A 153 9.55 -5.68 42.42
N ARG A 154 8.39 -5.24 42.85
CA ARG A 154 7.18 -5.16 41.97
C ARG A 154 7.32 -4.17 40.83
N ARG A 155 7.96 -3.01 41.05
CA ARG A 155 8.21 -2.01 39.99
C ARG A 155 9.29 -2.48 39.05
N ALA A 156 10.30 -3.15 39.56
CA ALA A 156 11.37 -3.74 38.78
C ALA A 156 10.84 -4.79 37.83
N GLU A 157 9.96 -5.68 38.27
CA GLU A 157 9.29 -6.68 37.44
C GLU A 157 8.46 -6.05 36.31
N GLN A 158 7.68 -5.00 36.59
CA GLN A 158 6.89 -4.32 35.58
C GLN A 158 7.74 -3.56 34.56
N LEU A 159 8.84 -2.94 34.98
CA LEU A 159 9.81 -2.33 34.07
C LEU A 159 10.50 -3.35 33.17
N GLU A 160 10.91 -4.49 33.73
CA GLU A 160 11.51 -5.58 32.96
C GLU A 160 10.53 -6.10 31.91
N ARG A 161 9.29 -6.38 32.31
CA ARG A 161 8.22 -6.82 31.42
C ARG A 161 7.98 -5.81 30.28
N LEU A 162 7.83 -4.53 30.61
CA LEU A 162 7.60 -3.46 29.66
C LEU A 162 8.80 -3.30 28.69
N HIS A 163 10.03 -3.48 29.18
CA HIS A 163 11.23 -3.47 28.36
C HIS A 163 11.21 -4.59 27.32
N TYR A 164 10.94 -5.83 27.73
CA TYR A 164 10.86 -6.97 26.82
C TYR A 164 9.80 -6.77 25.75
N ARG A 165 8.59 -6.37 26.13
CA ARG A 165 7.48 -6.13 25.19
C ARG A 165 7.80 -5.02 24.19
N SER A 166 8.39 -3.92 24.65
CA SER A 166 8.77 -2.83 23.78
C SER A 166 9.91 -3.16 22.83
N HIS A 167 10.85 -4.01 23.24
CA HIS A 167 11.93 -4.48 22.36
C HIS A 167 11.36 -5.34 21.22
N GLN A 168 10.51 -6.29 21.53
CA GLN A 168 9.87 -7.14 20.52
C GLN A 168 8.95 -6.33 19.57
N LEU A 169 8.22 -5.36 20.11
CA LEU A 169 7.39 -4.47 19.29
C LEU A 169 8.21 -3.63 18.30
N ARG A 170 9.40 -3.16 18.72
CA ARG A 170 10.35 -2.50 17.79
C ARG A 170 10.81 -3.43 16.69
N LYS A 171 11.16 -4.66 17.04
CA LYS A 171 11.60 -5.67 16.07
C LYS A 171 10.52 -5.96 15.02
N ILE A 172 9.25 -6.05 15.44
CA ILE A 172 8.11 -6.18 14.53
C ILE A 172 7.99 -4.96 13.61
N LEU A 173 8.10 -3.74 14.19
CA LEU A 173 8.07 -2.49 13.42
C LEU A 173 9.19 -2.39 12.39
N ASP A 174 10.40 -2.79 12.75
CA ASP A 174 11.56 -2.79 11.86
C ASP A 174 11.36 -3.79 10.71
N GLY A 175 10.78 -4.95 11.00
CA GLY A 175 10.39 -5.93 9.98
C GLY A 175 9.37 -5.38 8.97
N LEU A 176 8.40 -4.59 9.43
CA LEU A 176 7.41 -3.92 8.56
C LEU A 176 8.04 -2.81 7.70
N SER A 177 9.15 -2.22 8.13
CA SER A 177 9.86 -1.15 7.44
C SER A 177 10.85 -1.68 6.40
N GLY A 178 11.39 -2.88 6.58
CA GLY A 178 12.43 -3.48 5.74
C GLY A 178 11.91 -4.37 4.60
N ALA A 179 10.60 -4.60 4.48
CA ALA A 179 10.04 -5.35 3.36
C ALA A 179 9.79 -4.40 2.17
N PRO A 180 10.43 -4.65 1.00
CA PRO A 180 10.27 -3.85 -0.20
C PRO A 180 8.86 -3.92 -0.77
#